data_0a56cbc114bb744979d4d252cae3c1b8
#
_entry.id   0a56cbc114bb744979d4d252cae3c1b8
#
_cell.length_a   1.000
_cell.length_b   1.000
_cell.length_c   1.000
_cell.angle_alpha   90.00
_cell.angle_beta   90.00
_cell.angle_gamma   90.00
#
_symmetry.space_group_name_H-M   'P 1'
#
loop_
_entity.id
_entity.type
_entity.pdbx_description
1 polymer ?
#
loop_
_entity_poly.entity_id
_entity_poly.type
_entity_poly.pdbx_seq_one_letter_code
_entity_poly.pdbx_strand_id
1 'polypeptide(L)'
;AVQAIRFGAEGIGLCRTQHMFFDETRIHAMRKMILADNEIDRRTAVMELLPFQKEDFKGILTAMVGKPVTIRLLDPPLHEFMTLTDDQVSELANHVGLDRSKVEKRIAGLHELNPMLGHRGCRLGIAYPEIT
;
A
#
# COMPACT_ATOMS: atom_id res chain seq x y z
N ALA A 1 -12.33 -14.75 0.52
CA ALA A 1 -13.18 -15.06 -0.63
C ALA A 1 -13.76 -16.48 -0.52
N VAL A 2 -12.94 -17.54 -0.45
CA VAL A 2 -13.40 -18.95 -0.39
C VAL A 2 -14.39 -19.19 0.74
N GLN A 3 -14.11 -18.72 1.97
CA GLN A 3 -15.01 -18.87 3.11
C GLN A 3 -16.34 -18.13 2.91
N ALA A 4 -16.30 -16.92 2.31
CA ALA A 4 -17.51 -16.16 2.03
C ALA A 4 -18.43 -16.91 1.05
N ILE A 5 -17.86 -17.52 0.00
CA ILE A 5 -18.62 -18.37 -0.93
C ILE A 5 -19.28 -19.54 -0.22
N ARG A 6 -18.57 -20.20 0.69
CA ARG A 6 -19.15 -21.31 1.49
C ARG A 6 -20.33 -20.87 2.35
N PHE A 7 -20.35 -19.61 2.75
CA PHE A 7 -21.48 -19.01 3.49
C PHE A 7 -22.56 -18.39 2.58
N GLY A 8 -22.50 -18.63 1.26
CA GLY A 8 -23.53 -18.20 0.33
C GLY A 8 -23.34 -16.80 -0.27
N ALA A 9 -22.14 -16.23 -0.19
CA ALA A 9 -21.89 -14.94 -0.82
C ALA A 9 -22.05 -15.00 -2.34
N GLU A 10 -22.77 -14.03 -2.91
CA GLU A 10 -23.04 -13.91 -4.35
C GLU A 10 -22.04 -13.00 -5.07
N GLY A 11 -21.16 -12.32 -4.35
CA GLY A 11 -20.14 -11.43 -4.88
C GLY A 11 -19.29 -10.78 -3.81
N ILE A 12 -18.34 -9.97 -4.22
CA ILE A 12 -17.57 -9.07 -3.33
C ILE A 12 -17.97 -7.63 -3.65
N GLY A 13 -18.71 -7.01 -2.72
CA GLY A 13 -19.15 -5.61 -2.85
C GLY A 13 -18.01 -4.60 -2.72
N LEU A 14 -16.96 -4.94 -1.98
CA LEU A 14 -15.76 -4.13 -1.85
C LEU A 14 -14.57 -4.96 -1.39
N CYS A 15 -13.56 -5.08 -2.24
CA CYS A 15 -12.24 -5.57 -1.89
C CYS A 15 -11.33 -4.39 -1.54
N ARG A 16 -10.93 -4.28 -0.26
CA ARG A 16 -10.05 -3.23 0.25
C ARG A 16 -8.60 -3.66 0.07
N THR A 17 -7.96 -3.22 -1.00
CA THR A 17 -6.60 -3.63 -1.38
C THR A 17 -5.52 -3.21 -0.39
N GLN A 18 -5.74 -2.16 0.41
CA GLN A 18 -4.75 -1.70 1.39
C GLN A 18 -4.34 -2.78 2.39
N HIS A 19 -5.24 -3.70 2.74
CA HIS A 19 -4.92 -4.78 3.67
C HIS A 19 -3.88 -5.76 3.13
N MET A 20 -3.70 -5.80 1.80
CA MET A 20 -2.69 -6.63 1.15
C MET A 20 -1.26 -6.14 1.40
N PHE A 21 -1.09 -4.85 1.77
CA PHE A 21 0.20 -4.21 1.93
C PHE A 21 0.71 -4.13 3.37
N PHE A 22 -0.11 -4.49 4.37
CA PHE A 22 0.29 -4.48 5.78
C PHE A 22 1.02 -5.75 6.23
N ASP A 23 1.20 -6.72 5.36
CA ASP A 23 2.04 -7.89 5.61
C ASP A 23 3.51 -7.46 5.80
N GLU A 24 4.22 -8.08 6.76
CA GLU A 24 5.60 -7.72 7.11
C GLU A 24 6.55 -7.75 5.91
N THR A 25 6.35 -8.68 4.99
CA THR A 25 7.19 -8.81 3.79
C THR A 25 6.93 -7.71 2.75
N ARG A 26 5.74 -7.13 2.76
CA ARG A 26 5.27 -6.16 1.74
C ARG A 26 5.36 -4.72 2.20
N ILE A 27 5.19 -4.49 3.51
CA ILE A 27 5.18 -3.13 4.07
C ILE A 27 6.51 -2.40 3.84
N HIS A 28 7.63 -3.12 3.79
CA HIS A 28 8.94 -2.54 3.50
C HIS A 28 9.00 -1.93 2.09
N ALA A 29 8.46 -2.59 1.08
CA ALA A 29 8.40 -2.07 -0.28
C ALA A 29 7.49 -0.82 -0.37
N MET A 30 6.34 -0.80 0.34
CA MET A 30 5.50 0.39 0.46
C MET A 30 6.26 1.55 1.10
N ARG A 31 6.99 1.30 2.18
CA ARG A 31 7.80 2.32 2.87
C ARG A 31 8.93 2.85 1.99
N LYS A 32 9.62 1.97 1.24
CA LYS A 32 10.63 2.38 0.23
C LYS A 32 10.01 3.31 -0.81
N MET A 33 8.85 2.95 -1.34
CA MET A 33 8.13 3.77 -2.31
C MET A 33 7.79 5.16 -1.76
N ILE A 34 7.30 5.25 -0.53
CA ILE A 34 6.95 6.51 0.13
C ILE A 34 8.19 7.40 0.36
N LEU A 35 9.33 6.78 0.68
CA LEU A 35 10.59 7.47 0.94
C LEU A 35 11.40 7.76 -0.32
N ALA A 36 11.01 7.26 -1.48
CA ALA A 36 11.74 7.49 -2.73
C ALA A 36 11.77 8.97 -3.11
N ASP A 37 12.96 9.46 -3.47
CA ASP A 37 13.19 10.85 -3.86
C ASP A 37 12.84 11.12 -5.33
N ASN A 38 12.86 10.09 -6.14
CA ASN A 38 12.64 10.18 -7.58
C ASN A 38 11.70 9.08 -8.09
N GLU A 39 11.22 9.25 -9.31
CA GLU A 39 10.29 8.33 -9.95
C GLU A 39 10.90 6.94 -10.18
N ILE A 40 12.19 6.86 -10.50
CA ILE A 40 12.87 5.59 -10.82
C ILE A 40 12.91 4.68 -9.58
N ASP A 41 13.33 5.23 -8.43
CA ASP A 41 13.40 4.49 -7.17
C ASP A 41 11.99 4.11 -6.69
N ARG A 42 11.02 5.01 -6.85
CA ARG A 42 9.63 4.77 -6.53
C ARG A 42 9.05 3.64 -7.36
N ARG A 43 9.27 3.67 -8.68
CA ARG A 43 8.84 2.62 -9.60
C ARG A 43 9.49 1.28 -9.26
N THR A 44 10.78 1.27 -8.93
CA THR A 44 11.48 0.06 -8.51
C THR A 44 10.83 -0.56 -7.28
N ALA A 45 10.54 0.25 -6.25
CA ALA A 45 9.88 -0.21 -5.04
C ALA A 45 8.45 -0.73 -5.29
N VAL A 46 7.67 -0.06 -6.15
CA VAL A 46 6.33 -0.52 -6.55
C VAL A 46 6.40 -1.86 -7.28
N MET A 47 7.39 -2.06 -8.14
CA MET A 47 7.56 -3.31 -8.88
C MET A 47 7.90 -4.50 -7.96
N GLU A 48 8.47 -4.26 -6.77
CA GLU A 48 8.64 -5.30 -5.74
C GLU A 48 7.27 -5.83 -5.23
N LEU A 49 6.23 -5.00 -5.23
CA LEU A 49 4.87 -5.36 -4.78
C LEU A 49 4.04 -6.09 -5.84
N LEU A 50 4.35 -5.88 -7.12
CA LEU A 50 3.57 -6.39 -8.24
C LEU A 50 3.33 -7.91 -8.20
N PRO A 51 4.32 -8.78 -7.96
CA PRO A 51 4.10 -10.22 -7.92
C PRO A 51 3.14 -10.63 -6.79
N PHE A 52 3.25 -10.01 -5.63
CA PHE A 52 2.37 -10.30 -4.49
C PHE A 52 0.93 -9.89 -4.79
N GLN A 53 0.74 -8.70 -5.32
CA GLN A 53 -0.58 -8.18 -5.63
C GLN A 53 -1.26 -8.98 -6.76
N LYS A 54 -0.48 -9.37 -7.76
CA LYS A 54 -0.95 -10.24 -8.84
C LYS A 54 -1.44 -11.59 -8.31
N GLU A 55 -0.70 -12.20 -7.38
CA GLU A 55 -1.08 -13.48 -6.76
C GLU A 55 -2.35 -13.34 -5.92
N ASP A 56 -2.46 -12.26 -5.11
CA ASP A 56 -3.64 -11.98 -4.31
C ASP A 56 -4.90 -11.81 -5.18
N PHE A 57 -4.82 -11.00 -6.25
CA PHE A 57 -5.94 -10.82 -7.16
C PHE A 57 -6.30 -12.11 -7.90
N LYS A 58 -5.30 -12.87 -8.34
CA LYS A 58 -5.53 -14.17 -8.95
C LYS A 58 -6.29 -15.11 -8.00
N GLY A 59 -5.89 -15.16 -6.73
CA GLY A 59 -6.57 -15.97 -5.72
C GLY A 59 -8.02 -15.53 -5.48
N ILE A 60 -8.26 -14.22 -5.39
CA ILE A 60 -9.61 -13.66 -5.21
C ILE A 60 -10.49 -13.95 -6.43
N LEU A 61 -10.01 -13.64 -7.63
CA LEU A 61 -10.78 -13.79 -8.86
C LEU A 61 -11.04 -15.28 -9.18
N THR A 62 -10.09 -16.16 -8.88
CA THR A 62 -10.27 -17.61 -9.01
C THR A 62 -11.37 -18.12 -8.06
N ALA A 63 -11.35 -17.68 -6.81
CA ALA A 63 -12.39 -18.06 -5.86
C ALA A 63 -13.77 -17.53 -6.24
N MET A 64 -13.84 -16.40 -6.93
CA MET A 64 -15.06 -15.68 -7.29
C MET A 64 -15.50 -15.90 -8.75
N VAL A 65 -15.01 -16.95 -9.42
CA VAL A 65 -15.39 -17.23 -10.82
C VAL A 65 -16.90 -17.20 -11.00
N GLY A 66 -17.37 -16.43 -11.99
CA GLY A 66 -18.80 -16.24 -12.29
C GLY A 66 -19.56 -15.30 -11.34
N LYS A 67 -18.87 -14.65 -10.39
CA LYS A 67 -19.47 -13.72 -9.43
C LYS A 67 -18.83 -12.34 -9.54
N PRO A 68 -19.59 -11.24 -9.30
CA PRO A 68 -19.05 -9.89 -9.36
C PRO A 68 -18.04 -9.62 -8.24
N VAL A 69 -16.97 -8.90 -8.57
CA VAL A 69 -15.94 -8.44 -7.63
C VAL A 69 -15.69 -6.96 -7.86
N THR A 70 -15.99 -6.14 -6.86
CA THR A 70 -15.64 -4.72 -6.86
C THR A 70 -14.32 -4.53 -6.13
N ILE A 71 -13.31 -4.05 -6.84
CA ILE A 71 -11.98 -3.80 -6.30
C ILE A 71 -11.83 -2.30 -6.08
N ARG A 72 -11.50 -1.88 -4.85
CA ARG A 72 -11.09 -0.51 -4.56
C ARG A 72 -9.59 -0.38 -4.81
N LEU A 73 -9.21 0.59 -5.63
CA LEU A 73 -7.81 0.97 -5.78
C LEU A 73 -7.25 1.48 -4.44
N LEU A 74 -5.92 1.60 -4.34
CA LEU A 74 -5.27 2.02 -3.10
C LEU A 74 -5.81 3.38 -2.62
N ASP A 75 -6.39 3.42 -1.43
CA ASP A 75 -7.07 4.59 -0.89
C ASP A 75 -6.47 5.15 0.40
N PRO A 76 -5.85 4.36 1.32
CA PRO A 76 -5.43 4.90 2.61
C PRO A 76 -4.38 6.00 2.44
N PRO A 77 -4.36 7.00 3.33
CA PRO A 77 -3.33 8.01 3.33
C PRO A 77 -1.97 7.38 3.60
N LEU A 78 -0.92 7.88 2.95
CA LEU A 78 0.43 7.29 3.02
C LEU A 78 1.01 7.22 4.43
N HIS A 79 0.61 8.15 5.32
CA HIS A 79 1.11 8.15 6.70
C HIS A 79 0.71 6.89 7.50
N GLU A 80 -0.38 6.19 7.13
CA GLU A 80 -0.76 4.95 7.80
C GLU A 80 0.31 3.85 7.68
N PHE A 81 1.07 3.84 6.58
CA PHE A 81 2.19 2.91 6.38
C PHE A 81 3.45 3.32 7.13
N MET A 82 3.51 4.56 7.61
CA MET A 82 4.65 5.18 8.27
C MET A 82 4.46 5.37 9.78
N THR A 83 3.50 4.67 10.37
CA THR A 83 3.35 4.60 11.83
C THR A 83 4.42 3.66 12.38
N LEU A 84 5.54 4.23 12.84
CA LEU A 84 6.75 3.52 13.21
C LEU A 84 7.17 3.89 14.63
N THR A 85 7.75 2.92 15.35
CA THR A 85 8.51 3.19 16.57
C THR A 85 9.88 3.76 16.23
N ASP A 86 10.56 4.36 17.20
CA ASP A 86 11.91 4.94 17.01
C ASP A 86 12.93 3.91 16.49
N ASP A 87 12.85 2.67 16.96
CA ASP A 87 13.70 1.57 16.51
C ASP A 87 13.43 1.23 15.04
N GLN A 88 12.14 1.16 14.67
CA GLN A 88 11.72 0.89 13.29
C GLN A 88 12.12 2.02 12.33
N VAL A 89 12.11 3.27 12.78
CA VAL A 89 12.61 4.41 11.98
C VAL A 89 14.10 4.26 11.70
N SER A 90 14.88 3.86 12.71
CA SER A 90 16.32 3.63 12.57
C SER A 90 16.64 2.45 11.64
N GLU A 91 15.89 1.35 11.79
CA GLU A 91 16.02 0.17 10.93
C GLU A 91 15.68 0.51 9.47
N LEU A 92 14.58 1.23 9.27
CA LEU A 92 14.15 1.67 7.93
C LEU A 92 15.17 2.61 7.28
N ALA A 93 15.73 3.56 8.04
CA ALA A 93 16.75 4.48 7.57
C ALA A 93 17.99 3.72 7.07
N ASN A 94 18.46 2.73 7.85
CA ASN A 94 19.57 1.87 7.46
C ASN A 94 19.25 1.03 6.22
N HIS A 95 18.04 0.50 6.12
CA HIS A 95 17.62 -0.35 5.00
C HIS A 95 17.50 0.42 3.68
N VAL A 96 17.06 1.67 3.74
CA VAL A 96 16.88 2.54 2.56
C VAL A 96 18.15 3.35 2.25
N GLY A 97 19.14 3.37 3.17
CA GLY A 97 20.37 4.14 3.00
C GLY A 97 20.18 5.65 3.14
N LEU A 98 19.19 6.08 3.90
CA LEU A 98 18.89 7.48 4.19
C LEU A 98 19.26 7.84 5.62
N ASP A 99 19.63 9.12 5.83
CA ASP A 99 19.79 9.64 7.19
C ASP A 99 18.45 9.61 7.95
N ARG A 100 18.49 9.19 9.21
CA ARG A 100 17.32 9.15 10.10
C ARG A 100 16.54 10.48 10.08
N SER A 101 17.24 11.61 10.11
CA SER A 101 16.62 12.94 10.09
C SER A 101 15.81 13.22 8.82
N LYS A 102 16.23 12.67 7.68
CA LYS A 102 15.46 12.75 6.42
C LYS A 102 14.20 11.91 6.47
N VAL A 103 14.29 10.70 7.03
CA VAL A 103 13.14 9.81 7.20
C VAL A 103 12.11 10.46 8.13
N GLU A 104 12.53 10.99 9.27
CA GLU A 104 11.66 11.70 10.23
C GLU A 104 10.98 12.93 9.61
N LYS A 105 11.70 13.74 8.85
CA LYS A 105 11.12 14.89 8.12
C LYS A 105 10.07 14.46 7.10
N ARG A 106 10.30 13.36 6.40
CA ARG A 106 9.32 12.84 5.45
C ARG A 106 8.07 12.31 6.14
N ILE A 107 8.23 11.56 7.22
CA ILE A 107 7.11 11.08 8.04
C ILE A 107 6.29 12.27 8.56
N ALA A 108 6.95 13.29 9.10
CA ALA A 108 6.29 14.52 9.56
C ALA A 108 5.53 15.24 8.44
N GLY A 109 6.11 15.28 7.23
CA GLY A 109 5.48 15.89 6.05
C GLY A 109 4.26 15.13 5.51
N LEU A 110 4.08 13.87 5.89
CA LEU A 110 2.90 13.08 5.52
C LEU A 110 1.72 13.25 6.48
N HIS A 111 1.96 13.84 7.66
CA HIS A 111 0.90 14.10 8.64
C HIS A 111 -0.01 15.23 8.16
N GLU A 112 -1.29 14.90 8.07
CA GLU A 112 -2.35 15.82 7.72
C GLU A 112 -3.23 16.11 8.94
N LEU A 113 -3.69 17.35 9.08
CA LEU A 113 -4.66 17.72 10.13
C LEU A 113 -5.97 16.95 9.98
N ASN A 114 -6.36 16.67 8.74
CA ASN A 114 -7.50 15.84 8.42
C ASN A 114 -7.09 14.76 7.41
N PRO A 115 -6.96 13.49 7.82
CA PRO A 115 -6.59 12.39 6.92
C PRO A 115 -7.51 12.21 5.72
N MET A 116 -8.77 12.66 5.83
CA MET A 116 -9.73 12.58 4.72
C MET A 116 -9.40 13.53 3.57
N LEU A 117 -8.66 14.61 3.85
CA LEU A 117 -8.23 15.61 2.88
C LEU A 117 -6.79 15.38 2.39
N GLY A 118 -6.09 14.41 2.97
CA GLY A 118 -4.70 14.11 2.68
C GLY A 118 -4.43 13.51 1.30
N HIS A 119 -3.19 13.11 1.11
CA HIS A 119 -2.70 12.49 -0.11
C HIS A 119 -3.15 11.03 -0.19
N ARG A 120 -4.36 10.81 -0.69
CA ARG A 120 -5.03 9.50 -0.76
C ARG A 120 -5.94 9.38 -1.98
N GLY A 121 -6.39 8.16 -2.28
CA GLY A 121 -7.37 7.88 -3.34
C GLY A 121 -6.92 8.40 -4.70
N CYS A 122 -7.77 9.14 -5.38
CA CYS A 122 -7.47 9.67 -6.73
C CYS A 122 -6.28 10.64 -6.74
N ARG A 123 -6.05 11.41 -5.67
CA ARG A 123 -4.87 12.28 -5.55
C ARG A 123 -3.57 11.47 -5.53
N LEU A 124 -3.57 10.32 -4.83
CA LEU A 124 -2.45 9.41 -4.82
C LEU A 124 -2.20 8.83 -6.21
N GLY A 125 -3.25 8.37 -6.92
CA GLY A 125 -3.14 7.85 -8.28
C GLY A 125 -2.66 8.88 -9.31
N ILE A 126 -2.94 10.18 -9.08
CA ILE A 126 -2.43 11.27 -9.94
C ILE A 126 -0.95 11.55 -9.65
N ALA A 127 -0.58 11.61 -8.36
CA ALA A 127 0.79 11.95 -7.95
C ALA A 127 1.78 10.79 -8.11
N TYR A 128 1.29 9.56 -7.97
CA TYR A 128 2.06 8.33 -8.09
C TYR A 128 1.35 7.33 -9.01
N PRO A 129 1.27 7.63 -10.33
CA PRO A 129 0.51 6.80 -11.28
C PRO A 129 1.01 5.36 -11.36
N GLU A 130 2.26 5.11 -11.04
CA GLU A 130 2.87 3.78 -11.01
C GLU A 130 2.25 2.83 -9.97
N ILE A 131 1.50 3.34 -8.99
CA ILE A 131 0.78 2.54 -7.98
C ILE A 131 -0.49 1.93 -8.57
N THR A 132 -1.11 2.63 -9.52
CA THR A 132 -2.39 2.24 -10.12
C THR A 132 -2.21 1.35 -11.34
#